data_a84d0111e165f60c993b6e99465434f2
#
_entry.id   a84d0111e165f60c993b6e99465434f2
#
_cell.length_a   1.000
_cell.length_b   1.000
_cell.length_c   1.000
_cell.angle_alpha   90.00
_cell.angle_beta   90.00
_cell.angle_gamma   90.00
#
_symmetry.space_group_name_H-M   'P 1'
#
loop_
_entity.id
_entity.type
_entity.pdbx_description
1 polymer ?
#
loop_
_entity_poly.entity_id
_entity_poly.type
_entity_poly.pdbx_seq_one_letter_code
_entity_poly.pdbx_strand_id
1 'polypeptide(L)'
;MKYKVFTNSLKTIKMMSKKTIYVLAIALLIVTACKDGKKERTETDHSKMEMKKDHNDGHDHSKMDKKNDDGHDHDHSKMGNKTAHDSKTITQSKVKNPATTPIVNAYLQIKNGLVATDKSATAKGATALLKAFKEFNMSKLSGDTHKEYMNILDSAKGQAEHIVKSDIEHQRKHFKNLSEDVNDLVRLLGTEKTLFLDHCPMANNGKGADWLSETKNIKNPYFGNKMLNCGSITNKIN
;
A
#
# COMPACT_ATOMS: atom_id res chain seq x y z
N MET A 1 -48.28 9.24 38.04
CA MET A 1 -46.87 9.23 37.54
C MET A 1 -46.53 7.86 36.98
N LYS A 2 -47.06 7.41 35.84
CA LYS A 2 -46.71 6.08 35.26
C LYS A 2 -46.97 5.98 33.76
N TYR A 3 -46.55 6.94 32.91
CA TYR A 3 -46.67 6.81 31.43
C TYR A 3 -45.56 7.54 30.66
N LYS A 4 -44.30 7.51 31.09
CA LYS A 4 -43.22 8.18 30.38
C LYS A 4 -42.06 7.30 29.91
N VAL A 5 -42.18 5.96 30.02
CA VAL A 5 -41.05 5.04 29.68
C VAL A 5 -41.25 4.30 28.36
N PHE A 6 -42.44 4.37 27.70
CA PHE A 6 -42.72 3.54 26.53
C PHE A 6 -42.50 4.21 25.16
N THR A 7 -42.14 5.49 25.10
CA THR A 7 -42.00 6.21 23.80
C THR A 7 -40.60 6.27 23.23
N ASN A 8 -39.57 5.84 23.96
CA ASN A 8 -38.18 5.87 23.49
C ASN A 8 -37.72 4.60 22.74
N SER A 9 -38.46 3.49 22.85
CA SER A 9 -38.07 2.24 22.20
C SER A 9 -38.46 2.15 20.71
N LEU A 10 -39.41 2.95 20.27
CA LEU A 10 -39.90 2.94 18.88
C LEU A 10 -39.14 3.85 17.93
N LYS A 11 -38.24 4.74 18.43
CA LYS A 11 -37.42 5.62 17.58
C LYS A 11 -36.14 4.96 17.10
N THR A 12 -35.66 3.92 17.77
CA THR A 12 -34.40 3.22 17.42
C THR A 12 -34.55 2.25 16.25
N ILE A 13 -35.74 1.81 15.92
CA ILE A 13 -36.00 0.86 14.82
C ILE A 13 -36.10 1.56 13.45
N LYS A 14 -36.29 2.89 13.41
CA LYS A 14 -36.50 3.63 12.16
C LYS A 14 -35.21 4.07 11.45
N MET A 15 -34.01 3.78 11.99
CA MET A 15 -32.71 4.14 11.41
C MET A 15 -31.86 2.96 10.95
N MET A 16 -32.43 1.76 10.83
CA MET A 16 -31.72 0.68 10.15
C MET A 16 -31.78 0.89 8.64
N SER A 17 -30.65 1.25 8.07
CA SER A 17 -30.46 1.45 6.64
C SER A 17 -30.95 0.23 5.84
N LYS A 18 -31.66 0.47 4.73
CA LYS A 18 -32.15 -0.57 3.80
C LYS A 18 -31.07 -1.56 3.34
N LYS A 19 -29.79 -1.21 3.51
CA LYS A 19 -28.64 -2.10 3.20
C LYS A 19 -28.45 -3.22 4.21
N THR A 20 -28.84 -3.06 5.49
CA THR A 20 -28.70 -4.08 6.53
C THR A 20 -29.76 -5.19 6.41
N ILE A 21 -30.90 -4.89 5.82
CA ILE A 21 -31.99 -5.87 5.60
C ILE A 21 -31.64 -6.83 4.46
N TYR A 22 -30.90 -6.38 3.45
CA TYR A 22 -30.47 -7.22 2.33
C TYR A 22 -29.41 -8.26 2.70
N VAL A 23 -28.54 -7.97 3.66
CA VAL A 23 -27.50 -8.91 4.11
C VAL A 23 -28.07 -10.07 4.90
N LEU A 24 -29.17 -9.85 5.67
CA LEU A 24 -29.86 -10.91 6.44
C LEU A 24 -30.73 -11.83 5.56
N ALA A 25 -31.20 -11.38 4.40
CA ALA A 25 -32.00 -12.19 3.49
C ALA A 25 -31.16 -13.15 2.62
N ILE A 26 -29.86 -12.88 2.40
CA ILE A 26 -28.97 -13.73 1.60
C ILE A 26 -28.39 -14.90 2.44
N ALA A 27 -28.36 -14.80 3.76
CA ALA A 27 -27.81 -15.83 4.64
C ALA A 27 -28.73 -17.06 4.82
N LEU A 28 -29.98 -17.05 4.33
CA LEU A 28 -30.97 -18.13 4.51
C LEU A 28 -31.15 -19.07 3.32
N LEU A 29 -30.36 -18.91 2.23
CA LEU A 29 -30.55 -19.71 0.99
C LEU A 29 -29.41 -20.71 0.68
N ILE A 30 -28.50 -20.99 1.61
CA ILE A 30 -27.40 -21.95 1.36
C ILE A 30 -27.47 -23.10 2.36
N VAL A 31 -28.57 -23.83 2.41
CA VAL A 31 -28.63 -25.17 3.02
C VAL A 31 -29.64 -26.04 2.27
N THR A 32 -29.27 -26.53 1.10
CA THR A 32 -29.78 -27.79 0.56
C THR A 32 -29.04 -28.14 -0.74
N ALA A 33 -28.02 -28.97 -0.69
CA ALA A 33 -27.70 -29.99 -1.67
C ALA A 33 -26.39 -30.70 -1.27
N CYS A 34 -26.53 -31.70 -0.42
CA CYS A 34 -25.59 -32.83 -0.39
C CYS A 34 -26.42 -34.09 -0.70
N LYS A 35 -26.14 -34.75 -1.80
CA LYS A 35 -26.46 -36.19 -1.96
C LYS A 35 -25.51 -36.84 -2.95
N ASP A 36 -24.73 -37.70 -2.38
CA ASP A 36 -24.11 -38.98 -2.84
C ASP A 36 -23.85 -39.28 -4.32
N GLY A 37 -22.60 -39.67 -4.59
CA GLY A 37 -22.18 -40.39 -5.81
C GLY A 37 -20.80 -41.03 -5.62
N LYS A 38 -20.82 -42.29 -5.11
CA LYS A 38 -19.70 -43.22 -4.92
C LYS A 38 -19.42 -43.95 -6.25
N LYS A 39 -18.14 -44.06 -6.69
CA LYS A 39 -17.53 -45.21 -7.40
C LYS A 39 -16.13 -44.80 -7.89
N GLU A 40 -15.19 -45.45 -7.43
CA GLU A 40 -14.46 -46.70 -7.69
C GLU A 40 -13.16 -46.50 -8.48
N ARG A 41 -12.15 -46.99 -7.87
CA ARG A 41 -10.75 -47.32 -8.13
C ARG A 41 -10.51 -47.94 -9.52
N THR A 42 -9.39 -47.56 -10.17
CA THR A 42 -8.49 -48.54 -10.81
C THR A 42 -7.06 -48.01 -10.78
N GLU A 43 -6.24 -48.80 -10.11
CA GLU A 43 -4.78 -48.82 -10.22
C GLU A 43 -4.40 -49.43 -11.57
N THR A 44 -3.35 -48.89 -12.21
CA THR A 44 -2.44 -49.67 -13.03
C THR A 44 -1.04 -49.10 -12.97
N ASP A 45 -0.21 -49.88 -12.37
CA ASP A 45 1.22 -49.98 -12.32
C ASP A 45 1.82 -50.19 -13.73
N HIS A 46 3.03 -49.70 -13.98
CA HIS A 46 4.16 -50.32 -14.67
C HIS A 46 5.23 -49.24 -15.03
N SER A 47 6.27 -49.26 -14.24
CA SER A 47 7.62 -49.83 -14.48
C SER A 47 8.45 -49.27 -15.63
N LYS A 48 9.58 -48.74 -15.20
CA LYS A 48 10.95 -48.87 -15.73
C LYS A 48 11.14 -48.81 -17.25
N MET A 49 11.97 -47.86 -17.67
CA MET A 49 13.08 -48.21 -18.55
C MET A 49 14.23 -47.20 -18.51
N GLU A 50 15.37 -47.77 -18.55
CA GLU A 50 16.73 -47.34 -18.37
C GLU A 50 17.29 -46.32 -19.35
N MET A 51 18.41 -45.76 -18.91
CA MET A 51 19.47 -44.99 -19.61
C MET A 51 19.79 -45.51 -21.02
N LYS A 52 20.10 -44.57 -21.93
CA LYS A 52 21.28 -44.66 -22.80
C LYS A 52 21.87 -43.30 -23.09
N LYS A 53 23.17 -43.32 -22.98
CA LYS A 53 24.20 -42.32 -23.22
C LYS A 53 24.44 -42.14 -24.72
N ASP A 54 25.11 -41.01 -25.03
CA ASP A 54 25.93 -40.69 -26.19
C ASP A 54 25.21 -40.14 -27.42
N HIS A 55 25.43 -38.80 -27.74
CA HIS A 55 26.39 -38.44 -28.78
C HIS A 55 26.60 -36.91 -28.82
N ASN A 56 27.87 -36.61 -28.84
CA ASN A 56 28.52 -35.36 -29.18
C ASN A 56 28.36 -35.11 -30.69
N ASP A 57 27.90 -33.94 -31.09
CA ASP A 57 28.27 -33.34 -32.36
C ASP A 57 28.09 -31.81 -32.34
N GLY A 58 29.19 -31.13 -32.47
CA GLY A 58 29.26 -29.71 -32.67
C GLY A 58 28.76 -29.30 -34.07
N HIS A 59 27.96 -28.26 -34.09
CA HIS A 59 27.77 -27.47 -35.32
C HIS A 59 27.84 -25.98 -34.99
N ASP A 60 28.91 -25.39 -35.44
CA ASP A 60 29.12 -23.99 -35.74
C ASP A 60 28.15 -23.52 -36.83
N HIS A 61 27.29 -22.54 -36.55
CA HIS A 61 26.62 -21.73 -37.54
C HIS A 61 26.59 -20.27 -37.12
N SER A 62 27.66 -19.58 -37.57
CA SER A 62 27.63 -18.17 -37.85
C SER A 62 26.66 -17.87 -39.01
N LYS A 63 25.90 -16.78 -38.87
CA LYS A 63 25.08 -16.03 -39.83
C LYS A 63 23.67 -16.57 -40.07
N MET A 64 22.65 -15.81 -39.60
CA MET A 64 21.64 -15.18 -40.46
C MET A 64 20.73 -14.25 -39.66
N ASP A 65 20.66 -13.03 -40.15
CA ASP A 65 19.54 -12.14 -40.43
C ASP A 65 18.64 -11.63 -39.32
N LYS A 66 18.70 -10.32 -39.23
CA LYS A 66 17.76 -9.39 -38.62
C LYS A 66 16.32 -9.69 -39.03
N LYS A 67 15.45 -9.96 -38.07
CA LYS A 67 14.05 -9.64 -38.20
C LYS A 67 13.63 -8.87 -36.95
N ASN A 68 13.04 -7.72 -37.23
CA ASN A 68 12.48 -6.76 -36.30
C ASN A 68 11.54 -7.43 -35.33
N ASP A 69 11.88 -7.41 -34.06
CA ASP A 69 10.97 -7.65 -32.96
C ASP A 69 10.71 -6.28 -32.34
N ASP A 70 9.48 -5.77 -32.52
CA ASP A 70 9.04 -4.51 -31.97
C ASP A 70 8.91 -4.65 -30.44
N GLY A 71 10.04 -4.74 -29.76
CA GLY A 71 10.14 -4.58 -28.34
C GLY A 71 9.82 -3.12 -27.99
N HIS A 72 8.63 -2.86 -27.49
CA HIS A 72 8.32 -1.60 -26.83
C HIS A 72 9.17 -1.49 -25.56
N ASP A 73 10.43 -1.14 -25.71
CA ASP A 73 11.25 -0.56 -24.67
C ASP A 73 10.65 0.81 -24.32
N HIS A 74 9.81 0.84 -23.32
CA HIS A 74 9.45 2.09 -22.67
C HIS A 74 10.71 2.62 -21.97
N ASP A 75 11.49 3.39 -22.72
CA ASP A 75 12.59 4.20 -22.20
C ASP A 75 12.04 5.19 -21.16
N HIS A 76 12.07 4.79 -19.89
CA HIS A 76 11.76 5.63 -18.72
C HIS A 76 12.88 6.64 -18.40
N SER A 77 13.89 6.77 -19.25
CA SER A 77 15.04 7.63 -19.00
C SER A 77 14.79 9.12 -19.29
N LYS A 78 13.57 9.51 -19.72
CA LYS A 78 13.19 10.92 -19.97
C LYS A 78 12.14 11.51 -19.03
N MET A 79 11.68 10.77 -17.99
CA MET A 79 11.08 11.48 -16.87
C MET A 79 12.23 11.97 -16.01
N GLY A 80 12.47 13.29 -16.10
CA GLY A 80 13.53 13.96 -15.38
C GLY A 80 13.64 13.43 -13.98
N ASN A 81 14.84 12.97 -13.66
CA ASN A 81 15.31 12.73 -12.32
C ASN A 81 15.11 14.05 -11.54
N LYS A 82 13.86 14.34 -11.10
CA LYS A 82 13.63 15.27 -10.00
C LYS A 82 14.21 14.54 -8.81
N THR A 83 15.50 14.79 -8.62
CA THR A 83 16.26 14.52 -7.41
C THR A 83 15.34 14.56 -6.22
N ALA A 84 15.47 13.52 -5.39
CA ALA A 84 14.96 13.53 -4.04
C ALA A 84 14.99 14.96 -3.53
N HIS A 85 13.84 15.45 -3.08
CA HIS A 85 13.68 16.78 -2.50
C HIS A 85 14.88 17.02 -1.59
N ASP A 86 15.70 18.01 -1.94
CA ASP A 86 16.89 18.35 -1.16
C ASP A 86 16.37 18.66 0.24
N SER A 87 16.64 17.77 1.20
CA SER A 87 16.03 17.79 2.53
C SER A 87 16.49 19.05 3.26
N LYS A 88 15.97 20.18 2.82
CA LYS A 88 15.98 21.41 3.59
C LYS A 88 15.36 21.04 4.92
N THR A 89 16.11 21.19 6.00
CA THR A 89 15.70 20.75 7.34
C THR A 89 14.38 21.41 7.70
N ILE A 90 13.26 20.73 7.38
CA ILE A 90 11.93 21.21 7.73
C ILE A 90 11.80 21.13 9.25
N THR A 91 11.66 22.29 9.89
CA THR A 91 11.46 22.34 11.33
C THR A 91 10.12 21.71 11.68
N GLN A 92 10.12 20.78 12.64
CA GLN A 92 8.89 20.11 13.03
C GLN A 92 7.85 21.07 13.61
N SER A 93 6.71 21.17 12.97
CA SER A 93 5.55 21.89 13.47
C SER A 93 4.98 21.18 14.70
N LYS A 94 4.72 21.92 15.76
CA LYS A 94 4.01 21.43 16.97
C LYS A 94 2.50 21.66 16.89
N VAL A 95 2.00 22.13 15.76
CA VAL A 95 0.59 22.45 15.56
C VAL A 95 -0.22 21.16 15.43
N LYS A 96 -1.30 21.05 16.19
CA LYS A 96 -2.32 20.02 15.98
C LYS A 96 -3.16 20.41 14.76
N ASN A 97 -2.99 19.70 13.66
CA ASN A 97 -3.67 20.01 12.40
C ASN A 97 -4.59 18.86 11.99
N PRO A 98 -5.89 18.94 12.23
CA PRO A 98 -6.83 17.91 11.82
C PRO A 98 -7.00 17.81 10.29
N ALA A 99 -6.65 18.86 9.54
CA ALA A 99 -6.77 18.85 8.08
C ALA A 99 -5.80 17.85 7.42
N THR A 100 -4.70 17.46 8.08
CA THR A 100 -3.77 16.44 7.58
C THR A 100 -4.22 15.01 7.89
N THR A 101 -5.21 14.82 8.76
CA THR A 101 -5.68 13.50 9.19
C THR A 101 -6.11 12.58 8.04
N PRO A 102 -6.85 13.03 7.01
CA PRO A 102 -7.18 12.18 5.85
C PRO A 102 -5.95 11.69 5.09
N ILE A 103 -4.93 12.55 4.93
CA ILE A 103 -3.66 12.22 4.26
C ILE A 103 -2.91 11.16 5.08
N VAL A 104 -2.74 11.38 6.38
CA VAL A 104 -2.06 10.45 7.28
C VAL A 104 -2.78 9.10 7.34
N ASN A 105 -4.10 9.08 7.43
CA ASN A 105 -4.89 7.84 7.44
C ASN A 105 -4.71 7.03 6.16
N ALA A 106 -4.73 7.68 4.99
CA ALA A 106 -4.53 7.03 3.71
C ALA A 106 -3.10 6.49 3.56
N TYR A 107 -2.10 7.22 4.00
CA TYR A 107 -0.71 6.75 4.07
C TYR A 107 -0.58 5.50 4.96
N LEU A 108 -1.19 5.51 6.15
CA LEU A 108 -1.18 4.36 7.05
C LEU A 108 -1.88 3.13 6.46
N GLN A 109 -2.90 3.32 5.61
CA GLN A 109 -3.52 2.22 4.86
C GLN A 109 -2.53 1.60 3.85
N ILE A 110 -1.76 2.43 3.13
CA ILE A 110 -0.70 1.95 2.23
C ILE A 110 0.32 1.13 3.04
N LYS A 111 0.84 1.69 4.13
CA LYS A 111 1.79 1.04 5.03
C LYS A 111 1.26 -0.32 5.51
N ASN A 112 0.03 -0.38 5.98
CA ASN A 112 -0.57 -1.61 6.49
C ASN A 112 -0.79 -2.66 5.39
N GLY A 113 -1.15 -2.25 4.17
CA GLY A 113 -1.24 -3.11 2.99
C GLY A 113 0.12 -3.75 2.65
N LEU A 114 1.19 -2.96 2.67
CA LEU A 114 2.56 -3.45 2.44
C LEU A 114 3.04 -4.40 3.54
N VAL A 115 2.73 -4.12 4.82
CA VAL A 115 2.99 -5.02 5.94
C VAL A 115 2.32 -6.37 5.73
N ALA A 116 1.06 -6.37 5.28
CA ALA A 116 0.29 -7.58 4.97
C ALA A 116 0.70 -8.24 3.63
N THR A 117 1.57 -7.60 2.85
CA THR A 117 1.92 -8.03 1.48
C THR A 117 0.68 -8.13 0.57
N ASP A 118 -0.29 -7.25 0.80
CA ASP A 118 -1.54 -7.15 0.03
C ASP A 118 -1.45 -6.00 -0.98
N LYS A 119 -1.18 -6.34 -2.24
CA LYS A 119 -1.10 -5.40 -3.37
C LYS A 119 -2.38 -4.58 -3.52
N SER A 120 -3.55 -5.23 -3.38
CA SER A 120 -4.84 -4.59 -3.60
C SER A 120 -5.17 -3.59 -2.49
N ALA A 121 -4.95 -3.96 -1.23
CA ALA A 121 -5.13 -3.07 -0.09
C ALA A 121 -4.17 -1.87 -0.18
N THR A 122 -2.91 -2.09 -0.58
CA THR A 122 -1.92 -1.04 -0.80
C THR A 122 -2.37 -0.05 -1.88
N ALA A 123 -2.84 -0.55 -3.04
CA ALA A 123 -3.35 0.29 -4.13
C ALA A 123 -4.59 1.09 -3.72
N LYS A 124 -5.51 0.50 -2.94
CA LYS A 124 -6.68 1.22 -2.39
C LYS A 124 -6.26 2.35 -1.46
N GLY A 125 -5.27 2.12 -0.60
CA GLY A 125 -4.68 3.16 0.26
C GLY A 125 -4.09 4.31 -0.57
N ALA A 126 -3.35 4.01 -1.64
CA ALA A 126 -2.79 5.03 -2.53
C ALA A 126 -3.87 5.84 -3.27
N THR A 127 -4.95 5.18 -3.71
CA THR A 127 -6.10 5.88 -4.29
C THR A 127 -6.77 6.81 -3.27
N ALA A 128 -6.90 6.37 -2.01
CA ALA A 128 -7.43 7.21 -0.94
C ALA A 128 -6.51 8.41 -0.65
N LEU A 129 -5.19 8.23 -0.73
CA LEU A 129 -4.20 9.30 -0.55
C LEU A 129 -4.32 10.36 -1.65
N LEU A 130 -4.41 9.95 -2.91
CA LEU A 130 -4.62 10.87 -4.04
C LEU A 130 -5.91 11.69 -3.87
N LYS A 131 -6.97 11.06 -3.38
CA LYS A 131 -8.23 11.75 -3.06
C LYS A 131 -8.02 12.76 -1.92
N ALA A 132 -7.34 12.37 -0.84
CA ALA A 132 -7.08 13.25 0.30
C ALA A 132 -6.25 14.47 -0.10
N PHE A 133 -5.25 14.31 -0.98
CA PHE A 133 -4.49 15.43 -1.54
C PHE A 133 -5.37 16.39 -2.36
N LYS A 134 -6.29 15.87 -3.16
CA LYS A 134 -7.22 16.69 -3.95
C LYS A 134 -8.18 17.49 -3.08
N GLU A 135 -8.60 16.93 -1.94
CA GLU A 135 -9.57 17.53 -1.02
C GLU A 135 -8.91 18.47 0.02
N PHE A 136 -7.57 18.45 0.12
CA PHE A 136 -6.86 19.31 1.06
C PHE A 136 -6.99 20.78 0.67
N ASN A 137 -7.46 21.61 1.62
CA ASN A 137 -7.62 23.04 1.40
C ASN A 137 -6.31 23.81 1.57
N MET A 138 -5.64 24.09 0.45
CA MET A 138 -4.38 24.83 0.40
C MET A 138 -4.52 26.33 0.60
N SER A 139 -5.73 26.90 0.50
CA SER A 139 -5.93 28.35 0.54
C SER A 139 -5.53 29.00 1.88
N LYS A 140 -5.40 28.19 2.92
CA LYS A 140 -4.96 28.59 4.26
C LYS A 140 -3.44 28.60 4.43
N LEU A 141 -2.71 28.08 3.45
CA LEU A 141 -1.25 28.08 3.47
C LEU A 141 -0.72 29.39 2.91
N SER A 142 0.26 29.98 3.57
CA SER A 142 0.85 31.26 3.15
C SER A 142 2.27 31.09 2.61
N GLY A 143 2.63 31.92 1.64
CA GLY A 143 4.00 32.16 1.20
C GLY A 143 4.84 30.91 1.01
N ASP A 144 5.93 30.82 1.77
CA ASP A 144 6.90 29.72 1.68
C ASP A 144 6.30 28.35 2.05
N THR A 145 5.38 28.33 3.03
CA THR A 145 4.69 27.08 3.41
C THR A 145 3.89 26.49 2.24
N HIS A 146 3.19 27.33 1.48
CA HIS A 146 2.45 26.91 0.31
C HIS A 146 3.39 26.36 -0.77
N LYS A 147 4.49 27.07 -1.04
CA LYS A 147 5.50 26.63 -2.02
C LYS A 147 6.09 25.27 -1.65
N GLU A 148 6.48 25.11 -0.39
CA GLU A 148 7.06 23.86 0.12
C GLU A 148 6.03 22.72 0.07
N TYR A 149 4.79 22.97 0.46
CA TYR A 149 3.70 22.01 0.33
C TYR A 149 3.51 21.55 -1.11
N MET A 150 3.55 22.46 -2.10
CA MET A 150 3.39 22.09 -3.52
C MET A 150 4.54 21.22 -4.02
N ASN A 151 5.76 21.47 -3.58
CA ASN A 151 6.91 20.63 -3.94
C ASN A 151 6.75 19.20 -3.38
N ILE A 152 6.36 19.07 -2.11
CA ILE A 152 6.10 17.78 -1.47
C ILE A 152 4.93 17.06 -2.16
N LEU A 153 3.85 17.80 -2.43
CA LEU A 153 2.64 17.26 -3.05
C LEU A 153 2.92 16.67 -4.44
N ASP A 154 3.70 17.35 -5.28
CA ASP A 154 4.01 16.88 -6.63
C ASP A 154 4.79 15.56 -6.58
N SER A 155 5.78 15.44 -5.68
CA SER A 155 6.50 14.19 -5.45
C SER A 155 5.57 13.09 -4.94
N ALA A 156 4.85 13.35 -3.83
CA ALA A 156 3.98 12.37 -3.17
C ALA A 156 2.87 11.84 -4.10
N LYS A 157 2.29 12.71 -4.95
CA LYS A 157 1.29 12.28 -5.96
C LYS A 157 1.89 11.33 -6.97
N GLY A 158 3.07 11.63 -7.52
CA GLY A 158 3.76 10.75 -8.45
C GLY A 158 4.02 9.37 -7.82
N GLN A 159 4.52 9.33 -6.57
CA GLN A 159 4.74 8.07 -5.86
C GLN A 159 3.43 7.30 -5.66
N ALA A 160 2.35 7.96 -5.24
CA ALA A 160 1.06 7.34 -5.02
C ALA A 160 0.45 6.77 -6.32
N GLU A 161 0.57 7.47 -7.45
CA GLU A 161 0.10 7.00 -8.76
C GLU A 161 0.84 5.74 -9.21
N HIS A 162 2.14 5.66 -8.97
CA HIS A 162 2.92 4.44 -9.23
C HIS A 162 2.47 3.28 -8.32
N ILE A 163 2.24 3.53 -7.03
CA ILE A 163 1.75 2.52 -6.09
C ILE A 163 0.40 1.93 -6.54
N VAL A 164 -0.51 2.74 -7.09
CA VAL A 164 -1.81 2.26 -7.58
C VAL A 164 -1.66 1.19 -8.66
N LYS A 165 -0.70 1.35 -9.57
CA LYS A 165 -0.58 0.54 -10.80
C LYS A 165 0.38 -0.66 -10.66
N SER A 166 1.27 -0.63 -9.67
CA SER A 166 2.43 -1.51 -9.58
C SER A 166 2.16 -2.84 -8.86
N ASP A 167 3.05 -3.81 -9.04
CA ASP A 167 3.14 -4.99 -8.18
C ASP A 167 3.70 -4.64 -6.80
N ILE A 168 3.68 -5.61 -5.87
CA ILE A 168 4.02 -5.37 -4.46
C ILE A 168 5.46 -4.92 -4.25
N GLU A 169 6.41 -5.43 -5.03
CA GLU A 169 7.82 -5.07 -4.90
C GLU A 169 8.07 -3.64 -5.41
N HIS A 170 7.41 -3.27 -6.50
CA HIS A 170 7.48 -1.92 -7.03
C HIS A 170 6.74 -0.92 -6.13
N GLN A 171 5.59 -1.31 -5.54
CA GLN A 171 4.90 -0.53 -4.51
C GLN A 171 5.82 -0.20 -3.34
N ARG A 172 6.63 -1.15 -2.85
CA ARG A 172 7.61 -0.93 -1.77
C ARG A 172 8.70 0.08 -2.14
N LYS A 173 9.17 0.06 -3.40
CA LYS A 173 10.16 1.04 -3.88
C LYS A 173 9.60 2.46 -3.85
N HIS A 174 8.39 2.65 -4.36
CA HIS A 174 7.74 3.97 -4.35
C HIS A 174 7.32 4.41 -2.94
N PHE A 175 6.96 3.46 -2.08
CA PHE A 175 6.59 3.75 -0.70
C PHE A 175 7.73 4.37 0.11
N LYS A 176 8.99 4.04 -0.19
CA LYS A 176 10.15 4.67 0.46
C LYS A 176 10.12 6.20 0.25
N ASN A 177 10.04 6.66 -0.98
CA ASN A 177 10.02 8.09 -1.29
C ASN A 177 8.71 8.75 -0.78
N LEU A 178 7.57 8.06 -0.90
CA LEU A 178 6.30 8.52 -0.34
C LEU A 178 6.39 8.71 1.17
N SER A 179 7.12 7.86 1.89
CA SER A 179 7.30 7.98 3.34
C SER A 179 8.10 9.22 3.72
N GLU A 180 9.12 9.55 2.94
CA GLU A 180 9.88 10.79 3.09
C GLU A 180 8.97 12.01 2.86
N ASP A 181 8.23 12.03 1.74
CA ASP A 181 7.30 13.11 1.39
C ASP A 181 6.23 13.33 2.48
N VAL A 182 5.59 12.25 2.96
CA VAL A 182 4.53 12.37 3.99
C VAL A 182 5.11 12.75 5.36
N ASN A 183 6.31 12.30 5.71
CA ASN A 183 7.01 12.76 6.91
C ASN A 183 7.27 14.27 6.84
N ASP A 184 7.75 14.77 5.71
CA ASP A 184 8.02 16.19 5.50
C ASP A 184 6.73 17.02 5.52
N LEU A 185 5.64 16.50 4.92
CA LEU A 185 4.32 17.12 4.98
C LEU A 185 3.82 17.24 6.42
N VAL A 186 3.94 16.20 7.23
CA VAL A 186 3.53 16.20 8.63
C VAL A 186 4.41 17.15 9.46
N ARG A 187 5.70 17.21 9.17
CA ARG A 187 6.61 18.15 9.82
C ARG A 187 6.30 19.61 9.44
N LEU A 188 5.96 19.86 8.20
CA LEU A 188 5.62 21.19 7.69
C LEU A 188 4.30 21.71 8.27
N LEU A 189 3.26 20.89 8.18
CA LEU A 189 1.88 21.30 8.47
C LEU A 189 1.39 20.95 9.87
N GLY A 190 2.06 20.03 10.55
CA GLY A 190 1.60 19.43 11.79
C GLY A 190 0.56 18.34 11.59
N THR A 191 0.22 17.65 12.68
CA THR A 191 -0.80 16.60 12.73
C THR A 191 -1.42 16.53 14.12
N GLU A 192 -2.68 16.08 14.22
CA GLU A 192 -3.29 15.76 15.52
C GLU A 192 -2.96 14.36 16.02
N LYS A 193 -2.48 13.48 15.12
CA LYS A 193 -2.11 12.10 15.45
C LYS A 193 -0.73 12.03 16.09
N THR A 194 -0.59 11.19 17.10
CA THR A 194 0.73 10.75 17.56
C THR A 194 1.29 9.74 16.58
N LEU A 195 2.45 10.03 16.00
CA LEU A 195 3.14 9.17 15.06
C LEU A 195 4.55 8.85 15.56
N PHE A 196 5.05 7.70 15.15
CA PHE A 196 6.42 7.26 15.37
C PHE A 196 7.11 7.19 14.01
N LEU A 197 8.32 7.71 13.92
CA LEU A 197 9.21 7.52 12.79
C LEU A 197 10.03 6.27 13.06
N ASP A 198 9.76 5.24 12.31
CA ASP A 198 10.45 3.95 12.37
C ASP A 198 11.51 3.88 11.27
N HIS A 199 12.61 3.18 11.53
CA HIS A 199 13.73 2.99 10.62
C HIS A 199 14.13 1.52 10.53
N CYS A 200 14.33 1.00 9.32
CA CYS A 200 14.94 -0.31 9.10
C CYS A 200 16.24 -0.15 8.30
N PRO A 201 17.41 -0.49 8.87
CA PRO A 201 18.71 -0.33 8.21
C PRO A 201 18.90 -1.28 7.03
N MET A 202 18.16 -2.40 6.99
CA MET A 202 18.25 -3.41 5.93
C MET A 202 17.45 -3.03 4.67
N ALA A 203 16.51 -2.08 4.79
CA ALA A 203 15.71 -1.65 3.65
C ALA A 203 16.55 -0.91 2.60
N ASN A 204 16.01 -0.76 1.39
CA ASN A 204 16.65 0.00 0.31
C ASN A 204 18.10 -0.48 0.02
N ASN A 205 18.28 -1.79 -0.12
CA ASN A 205 19.57 -2.42 -0.38
C ASN A 205 20.65 -2.10 0.72
N GLY A 206 20.23 -2.06 1.99
CA GLY A 206 21.12 -1.80 3.11
C GLY A 206 21.45 -0.30 3.33
N LYS A 207 20.83 0.60 2.58
CA LYS A 207 20.95 2.06 2.79
C LYS A 207 20.01 2.57 3.88
N GLY A 208 19.07 1.74 4.30
CA GLY A 208 18.02 2.10 5.23
C GLY A 208 16.81 2.76 4.58
N ALA A 209 15.69 2.70 5.28
CA ALA A 209 14.49 3.44 4.91
C ALA A 209 13.59 3.66 6.14
N ASP A 210 12.90 4.79 6.13
CA ASP A 210 12.01 5.23 7.19
C ASP A 210 10.54 5.03 6.81
N TRP A 211 9.66 4.97 7.83
CA TRP A 211 8.21 5.05 7.65
C TRP A 211 7.54 5.60 8.91
N LEU A 212 6.33 6.14 8.73
CA LEU A 212 5.51 6.59 9.85
C LEU A 212 4.57 5.47 10.32
N SER A 213 4.41 5.37 11.64
CA SER A 213 3.51 4.42 12.30
C SER A 213 2.70 5.11 13.39
N GLU A 214 1.49 4.62 13.66
CA GLU A 214 0.67 5.07 14.79
C GLU A 214 0.84 4.20 16.04
N THR A 215 1.68 3.17 15.98
CA THR A 215 1.94 2.25 17.09
C THR A 215 3.44 2.12 17.36
N LYS A 216 3.78 1.81 18.61
CA LYS A 216 5.18 1.52 18.98
C LYS A 216 5.67 0.15 18.50
N ASN A 217 4.75 -0.72 18.09
CA ASN A 217 5.13 -2.04 17.58
C ASN A 217 5.65 -1.91 16.16
N ILE A 218 6.91 -2.27 15.97
CA ILE A 218 7.53 -2.29 14.63
C ILE A 218 6.78 -3.27 13.74
N LYS A 219 6.31 -2.79 12.60
CA LYS A 219 5.70 -3.56 11.52
C LYS A 219 6.27 -3.06 10.19
N ASN A 220 7.25 -3.79 9.69
CA ASN A 220 8.06 -3.37 8.55
C ASN A 220 7.30 -3.49 7.22
N PRO A 221 7.04 -2.38 6.50
CA PRO A 221 6.34 -2.39 5.21
C PRO A 221 7.23 -2.85 4.04
N TYR A 222 8.56 -2.72 4.17
CA TYR A 222 9.50 -3.02 3.09
C TYR A 222 9.71 -4.52 2.89
N PHE A 223 9.57 -5.32 3.96
CA PHE A 223 9.79 -6.76 3.91
C PHE A 223 8.54 -7.58 4.22
N GLY A 224 7.52 -6.97 4.85
CA GLY A 224 6.33 -7.68 5.30
C GLY A 224 6.69 -8.86 6.20
N ASN A 225 6.08 -10.00 5.98
CA ASN A 225 6.28 -11.19 6.81
C ASN A 225 7.72 -11.74 6.82
N LYS A 226 8.55 -11.39 5.83
CA LYS A 226 9.94 -11.86 5.74
C LYS A 226 10.81 -11.30 6.88
N MET A 227 10.59 -10.03 7.26
CA MET A 227 11.33 -9.35 8.31
C MET A 227 10.43 -8.36 9.06
N LEU A 228 9.29 -8.83 9.55
CA LEU A 228 8.19 -8.03 10.07
C LEU A 228 8.61 -7.06 11.18
N ASN A 229 9.49 -7.48 12.06
CA ASN A 229 9.93 -6.72 13.23
C ASN A 229 11.31 -6.06 13.06
N CYS A 230 11.85 -6.05 11.83
CA CYS A 230 13.11 -5.35 11.55
C CYS A 230 12.91 -3.85 11.58
N GLY A 231 13.59 -3.17 12.45
CA GLY A 231 13.59 -1.73 12.62
C GLY A 231 13.53 -1.28 14.07
N SER A 232 13.62 0.04 14.25
CA SER A 232 13.52 0.71 15.55
C SER A 232 12.85 2.05 15.39
N ILE A 233 12.25 2.56 16.46
CA ILE A 233 11.71 3.93 16.51
C ILE A 233 12.88 4.90 16.63
N THR A 234 12.98 5.85 15.73
CA THR A 234 14.02 6.90 15.74
C THR A 234 13.49 8.23 16.25
N ASN A 235 12.19 8.50 16.10
CA ASN A 235 11.59 9.74 16.56
C ASN A 235 10.10 9.55 16.89
N LYS A 236 9.56 10.46 17.69
CA LYS A 236 8.12 10.61 17.97
C LYS A 236 7.67 11.97 17.45
N ILE A 237 6.60 11.96 16.68
CA ILE A 237 5.97 13.14 16.12
C ILE A 237 4.64 13.34 16.85
N ASN A 238 4.57 14.43 17.59
CA ASN A 238 3.41 14.87 18.40
C ASN A 238 3.03 13.95 19.57
#